data_fe144fba1122f30b8263ff6977e87ad1
#
_entry.id   fe144fba1122f30b8263ff6977e87ad1
#
_cell.length_a   1.000
_cell.length_b   1.000
_cell.length_c   1.000
_cell.angle_alpha   90.00
_cell.angle_beta   90.00
_cell.angle_gamma   90.00
#
_symmetry.space_group_name_H-M   'P 1'
#
loop_
_entity.id
_entity.type
_entity.pdbx_description
1 polymer ?
#
loop_
_entity_poly.entity_id
_entity_poly.type
_entity_poly.pdbx_seq_one_letter_code
_entity_poly.pdbx_strand_id
1 'polypeptide(L)'
;TVCDNEQIYKNLLKILYGIWDHIKNGGDHGADNFAIEWVSSIPAKRESRRLIGDHILTEGEILAHSTFPDGVAYSGGNVDLHPIKGFYSGDEPSGGRHGIISPGLYQIPLRCLYSQNVENLMMAGRNISVSHVALSSTRMMGTCSILGQAAAATTFLCVKYSEGPRQIAQKR
;
A
#
# COMPACT_ATOMS: atom_id res chain seq x y z
N THR A 1 2.08 -10.71 10.19
CA THR A 1 3.21 -10.96 9.28
C THR A 1 2.91 -12.06 8.27
N VAL A 2 3.84 -12.38 7.37
CA VAL A 2 3.65 -13.47 6.39
C VAL A 2 3.61 -14.85 7.09
N CYS A 3 4.35 -14.99 8.17
CA CYS A 3 4.42 -16.25 8.94
C CYS A 3 3.16 -16.51 9.78
N ASP A 4 2.42 -15.47 10.16
CA ASP A 4 1.27 -15.56 11.06
C ASP A 4 -0.08 -15.60 10.35
N ASN A 5 -0.07 -15.76 9.02
CA ASN A 5 -1.27 -15.65 8.18
C ASN A 5 -2.43 -16.51 8.63
N GLU A 6 -2.16 -17.76 8.97
CA GLU A 6 -3.21 -18.69 9.38
C GLU A 6 -3.82 -18.27 10.72
N GLN A 7 -2.99 -17.86 11.66
CA GLN A 7 -3.47 -17.38 12.96
C GLN A 7 -4.23 -16.06 12.84
N ILE A 8 -3.74 -15.15 12.00
CA ILE A 8 -4.44 -13.88 11.69
C ILE A 8 -5.79 -14.17 11.06
N TYR A 9 -5.87 -15.10 10.11
CA TYR A 9 -7.13 -15.48 9.47
C TYR A 9 -8.13 -16.06 10.48
N LYS A 10 -7.70 -16.97 11.33
CA LYS A 10 -8.55 -17.53 12.42
C LYS A 10 -9.07 -16.43 13.34
N ASN A 11 -8.24 -15.47 13.71
CA ASN A 11 -8.66 -14.34 14.54
C ASN A 11 -9.65 -13.42 13.83
N LEU A 12 -9.42 -13.13 12.53
CA LEU A 12 -10.35 -12.33 11.71
C LEU A 12 -11.71 -13.00 11.59
N LEU A 13 -11.77 -14.33 11.42
CA LEU A 13 -13.03 -15.07 11.42
C LEU A 13 -13.76 -14.98 12.75
N LYS A 14 -13.05 -15.09 13.89
CA LYS A 14 -13.67 -14.92 15.21
C LYS A 14 -14.28 -13.51 15.37
N ILE A 15 -13.54 -12.47 14.94
CA ILE A 15 -14.03 -11.09 14.98
C ILE A 15 -15.26 -10.94 14.09
N LEU A 16 -15.20 -11.44 12.85
CA LEU A 16 -16.29 -11.37 11.90
C LEU A 16 -17.56 -12.02 12.44
N TYR A 17 -17.45 -13.26 12.95
CA TYR A 17 -18.61 -13.96 13.49
C TYR A 17 -19.10 -13.34 14.80
N GLY A 18 -18.23 -12.77 15.63
CA GLY A 18 -18.65 -12.04 16.83
C GLY A 18 -19.43 -10.77 16.49
N ILE A 19 -18.97 -10.00 15.48
CA ILE A 19 -19.69 -8.83 15.00
C ILE A 19 -21.03 -9.25 14.37
N TRP A 20 -21.02 -10.31 13.58
CA TRP A 20 -22.22 -10.83 12.94
C TRP A 20 -23.25 -11.34 13.97
N ASP A 21 -22.80 -12.02 15.01
CA ASP A 21 -23.67 -12.47 16.10
C ASP A 21 -24.36 -11.28 16.79
N HIS A 22 -23.61 -10.23 17.08
CA HIS A 22 -24.17 -8.99 17.61
C HIS A 22 -25.21 -8.37 16.64
N ILE A 23 -24.88 -8.22 15.37
CA ILE A 23 -25.79 -7.65 14.36
C ILE A 23 -27.05 -8.51 14.19
N LYS A 24 -26.88 -9.82 14.15
CA LYS A 24 -27.99 -10.76 13.89
C LYS A 24 -28.90 -10.96 15.09
N ASN A 25 -28.33 -11.06 16.28
CA ASN A 25 -29.02 -11.50 17.50
C ASN A 25 -29.16 -10.37 18.55
N GLY A 26 -28.55 -9.21 18.35
CA GLY A 26 -28.62 -8.06 19.26
C GLY A 26 -29.99 -7.35 19.30
N GLY A 27 -30.84 -7.58 18.30
CA GLY A 27 -32.24 -7.11 18.29
C GLY A 27 -32.47 -5.66 17.85
N ASP A 28 -31.42 -4.89 17.57
CA ASP A 28 -31.51 -3.46 17.27
C ASP A 28 -31.04 -3.07 15.84
N HIS A 29 -30.57 -4.03 15.05
CA HIS A 29 -30.03 -3.79 13.69
C HIS A 29 -30.96 -4.15 12.54
N GLY A 30 -32.14 -4.70 12.81
CA GLY A 30 -33.11 -5.10 11.78
C GLY A 30 -32.59 -6.16 10.82
N ALA A 31 -31.71 -7.03 11.28
CA ALA A 31 -30.97 -8.00 10.48
C ALA A 31 -31.64 -9.39 10.38
N ASP A 32 -32.90 -9.54 10.79
CA ASP A 32 -33.60 -10.85 10.88
C ASP A 32 -33.60 -11.61 9.54
N ASN A 33 -33.73 -10.91 8.44
CA ASN A 33 -33.80 -11.49 7.10
C ASN A 33 -32.44 -11.54 6.37
N PHE A 34 -31.33 -11.14 7.03
CA PHE A 34 -30.01 -11.20 6.44
C PHE A 34 -29.26 -12.46 6.85
N ALA A 35 -28.39 -12.93 5.96
CA ALA A 35 -27.46 -14.03 6.20
C ALA A 35 -26.09 -13.70 5.59
N ILE A 36 -25.02 -14.27 6.15
CA ILE A 36 -23.70 -14.22 5.52
C ILE A 36 -23.75 -15.17 4.30
N GLU A 37 -23.63 -14.62 3.10
CA GLU A 37 -23.57 -15.39 1.87
C GLU A 37 -22.17 -15.96 1.63
N TRP A 38 -21.15 -15.14 1.87
CA TRP A 38 -19.78 -15.53 1.58
C TRP A 38 -18.77 -14.78 2.47
N VAL A 39 -17.69 -15.48 2.78
CA VAL A 39 -16.52 -14.93 3.48
C VAL A 39 -15.27 -15.32 2.71
N SER A 40 -14.38 -14.37 2.46
CA SER A 40 -13.12 -14.65 1.78
C SER A 40 -12.32 -15.73 2.51
N SER A 41 -11.84 -16.73 1.78
CA SER A 41 -10.95 -17.78 2.30
C SER A 41 -9.52 -17.28 2.55
N ILE A 42 -9.18 -16.09 2.03
CA ILE A 42 -7.87 -15.48 2.16
C ILE A 42 -8.03 -14.08 2.75
N PRO A 43 -7.32 -13.74 3.85
CA PRO A 43 -7.40 -12.41 4.42
C PRO A 43 -6.82 -11.39 3.45
N ALA A 44 -7.56 -10.31 3.20
CA ALA A 44 -7.07 -9.21 2.39
C ALA A 44 -5.93 -8.48 3.11
N LYS A 45 -4.81 -8.31 2.42
CA LYS A 45 -3.62 -7.63 2.94
C LYS A 45 -3.42 -6.30 2.23
N ARG A 46 -3.23 -5.23 3.00
CA ARG A 46 -2.86 -3.92 2.47
C ARG A 46 -1.35 -3.72 2.44
N GLU A 47 -0.66 -4.18 3.46
CA GLU A 47 0.79 -4.17 3.56
C GLU A 47 1.32 -5.59 3.72
N SER A 48 2.33 -5.94 2.94
CA SER A 48 3.02 -7.21 2.99
C SER A 48 4.48 -6.96 2.60
N ARG A 49 4.99 -7.67 1.59
CA ARG A 49 6.34 -7.44 1.07
C ARG A 49 6.35 -6.24 0.16
N ARG A 50 7.31 -5.35 0.35
CA ARG A 50 7.69 -4.31 -0.59
C ARG A 50 8.96 -4.75 -1.30
N LEU A 51 9.04 -4.46 -2.57
CA LEU A 51 10.27 -4.70 -3.33
C LEU A 51 11.26 -3.56 -3.04
N ILE A 52 12.54 -3.82 -3.24
CA ILE A 52 13.60 -2.82 -3.07
C ILE A 52 14.03 -2.38 -4.46
N GLY A 53 13.85 -1.08 -4.72
CA GLY A 53 14.34 -0.40 -5.91
C GLY A 53 15.69 0.27 -5.66
N ASP A 54 16.17 1.02 -6.63
CA ASP A 54 17.38 1.81 -6.49
C ASP A 54 17.20 3.03 -5.57
N HIS A 55 15.94 3.35 -5.27
CA HIS A 55 15.56 4.36 -4.28
C HIS A 55 14.47 3.82 -3.36
N ILE A 56 14.55 4.15 -2.07
CA ILE A 56 13.49 3.86 -1.09
C ILE A 56 12.92 5.20 -0.66
N LEU A 57 11.72 5.54 -1.14
CA LEU A 57 11.06 6.78 -0.76
C LEU A 57 10.72 6.78 0.73
N THR A 58 11.13 7.82 1.43
CA THR A 58 11.03 7.95 2.89
C THR A 58 9.97 8.95 3.32
N GLU A 59 9.59 8.92 4.60
CA GLU A 59 8.73 9.91 5.21
C GLU A 59 9.29 11.32 5.09
N GLY A 60 10.59 11.50 5.37
CA GLY A 60 11.25 12.81 5.29
C GLY A 60 11.12 13.44 3.90
N GLU A 61 11.23 12.64 2.85
CA GLU A 61 11.09 13.13 1.47
C GLU A 61 9.64 13.51 1.12
N ILE A 62 8.66 12.75 1.56
CA ILE A 62 7.25 13.11 1.31
C ILE A 62 6.84 14.36 2.08
N LEU A 63 7.29 14.53 3.31
CA LEU A 63 7.03 15.73 4.11
C LEU A 63 7.79 16.97 3.60
N ALA A 64 8.96 16.76 3.00
CA ALA A 64 9.73 17.81 2.34
C ALA A 64 9.21 18.19 0.95
N HIS A 65 8.11 17.59 0.47
CA HIS A 65 7.59 17.78 -0.89
C HIS A 65 8.63 17.54 -1.98
N SER A 66 9.47 16.51 -1.78
CA SER A 66 10.62 16.28 -2.65
C SER A 66 10.21 16.07 -4.11
N THR A 67 11.02 16.62 -4.99
CA THR A 67 10.96 16.42 -6.45
C THR A 67 12.19 15.68 -6.92
N PHE A 68 12.04 14.88 -7.97
CA PHE A 68 13.12 14.04 -8.47
C PHE A 68 13.27 14.22 -9.99
N PRO A 69 14.50 14.19 -10.54
CA PRO A 69 14.73 14.26 -11.98
C PRO A 69 13.99 13.16 -12.77
N ASP A 70 13.80 12.00 -12.13
CA ASP A 70 13.08 10.84 -12.64
C ASP A 70 11.68 10.69 -12.01
N GLY A 71 11.05 11.81 -11.61
CA GLY A 71 9.71 11.82 -11.04
C GLY A 71 8.65 11.41 -12.06
N VAL A 72 7.93 10.31 -11.81
CA VAL A 72 6.95 9.74 -12.76
C VAL A 72 5.51 9.76 -12.24
N ALA A 73 5.32 10.08 -10.97
CA ALA A 73 4.00 10.17 -10.37
C ALA A 73 3.98 11.23 -9.27
N TYR A 74 2.79 11.77 -9.02
CA TYR A 74 2.51 12.59 -7.84
C TYR A 74 1.60 11.84 -6.88
N SER A 75 1.81 12.06 -5.59
CA SER A 75 0.91 11.65 -4.54
C SER A 75 0.74 12.77 -3.52
N GLY A 76 -0.33 12.73 -2.77
CA GLY A 76 -0.66 13.67 -1.69
C GLY A 76 -1.57 12.98 -0.68
N GLY A 77 -1.59 11.65 -0.68
CA GLY A 77 -2.36 10.88 0.28
C GLY A 77 -1.88 11.12 1.70
N ASN A 78 -2.81 11.14 2.64
CA ASN A 78 -2.47 11.29 4.05
C ASN A 78 -1.55 10.16 4.54
N VAL A 79 -0.65 10.51 5.45
CA VAL A 79 0.13 9.54 6.21
C VAL A 79 -0.79 8.98 7.29
N ASP A 80 -1.40 7.84 7.00
CA ASP A 80 -2.36 7.16 7.87
C ASP A 80 -1.77 5.80 8.30
N LEU A 81 -1.13 5.79 9.45
CA LEU A 81 -0.57 4.59 10.06
C LEU A 81 -1.65 3.89 10.89
N HIS A 82 -1.83 2.61 10.64
CA HIS A 82 -2.72 1.79 11.46
C HIS A 82 -1.98 1.23 12.69
N PRO A 83 -2.66 1.09 13.85
CA PRO A 83 -2.07 0.54 15.05
C PRO A 83 -1.45 -0.84 14.81
N ILE A 84 -0.25 -1.07 15.35
CA ILE A 84 0.51 -2.32 15.13
C ILE A 84 -0.25 -3.55 15.63
N LYS A 85 -0.98 -3.41 16.75
CA LYS A 85 -1.79 -4.47 17.32
C LYS A 85 -3.13 -4.69 16.61
N GLY A 86 -3.45 -3.84 15.63
CA GLY A 86 -4.70 -3.91 14.88
C GLY A 86 -5.93 -3.87 15.81
N PHE A 87 -6.82 -4.84 15.69
CA PHE A 87 -8.03 -4.93 16.50
C PHE A 87 -7.77 -4.91 18.03
N TYR A 88 -6.63 -5.40 18.46
CA TYR A 88 -6.26 -5.44 19.88
C TYR A 88 -5.56 -4.18 20.40
N SER A 89 -5.58 -3.09 19.65
CA SER A 89 -4.97 -1.81 20.03
C SER A 89 -5.77 -1.02 21.07
N GLY A 90 -6.99 -1.44 21.38
CA GLY A 90 -7.90 -0.64 22.21
C GLY A 90 -8.25 0.68 21.51
N ASP A 91 -8.18 1.77 22.27
CA ASP A 91 -8.53 3.12 21.79
C ASP A 91 -7.38 3.84 21.08
N GLU A 92 -6.32 3.14 20.67
CA GLU A 92 -5.22 3.75 19.92
C GLU A 92 -5.71 4.22 18.55
N PRO A 93 -5.72 5.54 18.25
CA PRO A 93 -6.28 6.06 17.01
C PRO A 93 -5.41 5.73 15.80
N SER A 94 -6.02 5.75 14.62
CA SER A 94 -5.26 5.79 13.35
C SER A 94 -4.33 7.00 13.31
N GLY A 95 -3.15 6.82 12.69
CA GLY A 95 -2.09 7.84 12.71
C GLY A 95 -1.19 7.77 13.93
N GLY A 96 -1.47 6.86 14.88
CA GLY A 96 -0.70 6.73 16.11
C GLY A 96 -0.72 8.00 16.97
N ARG A 97 0.36 8.25 17.71
CA ARG A 97 0.48 9.40 18.61
C ARG A 97 0.45 10.77 17.92
N HIS A 98 0.74 10.84 16.63
CA HIS A 98 0.84 12.08 15.86
C HIS A 98 -0.41 12.38 15.03
N GLY A 99 -1.40 11.49 15.04
CA GLY A 99 -2.59 11.62 14.19
C GLY A 99 -2.29 11.38 12.70
N ILE A 100 -3.29 11.70 11.87
CA ILE A 100 -3.17 11.61 10.41
C ILE A 100 -2.52 12.91 9.89
N ILE A 101 -1.38 12.79 9.21
CA ILE A 101 -0.65 13.92 8.65
C ILE A 101 -0.95 14.02 7.16
N SER A 102 -1.33 15.23 6.68
CA SER A 102 -1.45 15.53 5.25
C SER A 102 -0.13 16.12 4.75
N PRO A 103 0.66 15.37 3.99
CA PRO A 103 1.98 15.84 3.55
C PRO A 103 1.92 16.88 2.43
N GLY A 104 0.77 17.06 1.78
CA GLY A 104 0.68 17.80 0.53
C GLY A 104 1.20 17.00 -0.67
N LEU A 105 1.43 17.67 -1.80
CA LEU A 105 1.90 17.01 -3.03
C LEU A 105 3.41 16.77 -3.00
N TYR A 106 3.81 15.56 -3.38
CA TYR A 106 5.21 15.15 -3.56
C TYR A 106 5.34 14.21 -4.76
N GLN A 107 6.55 14.02 -5.26
CA GLN A 107 6.81 13.12 -6.40
C GLN A 107 7.25 11.73 -5.93
N ILE A 108 6.98 10.75 -6.78
CA ILE A 108 7.50 9.38 -6.68
C ILE A 108 8.45 9.16 -7.86
N PRO A 109 9.74 8.86 -7.61
CA PRO A 109 10.71 8.65 -8.68
C PRO A 109 10.58 7.28 -9.31
N LEU A 110 10.96 7.17 -10.59
CA LEU A 110 10.97 5.90 -11.34
C LEU A 110 11.83 4.84 -10.65
N ARG A 111 12.90 5.24 -9.97
CA ARG A 111 13.78 4.35 -9.20
C ARG A 111 13.10 3.59 -8.06
N CYS A 112 11.88 3.97 -7.67
CA CYS A 112 11.05 3.21 -6.74
C CYS A 112 10.25 2.10 -7.42
N LEU A 113 10.18 2.06 -8.76
CA LEU A 113 9.29 1.22 -9.52
C LEU A 113 9.98 0.03 -10.21
N TYR A 114 11.28 -0.09 -10.12
CA TYR A 114 12.00 -1.26 -10.64
C TYR A 114 12.89 -1.89 -9.57
N SER A 115 13.17 -3.18 -9.74
CA SER A 115 13.94 -3.95 -8.77
C SER A 115 15.43 -3.58 -8.80
N GLN A 116 16.03 -3.49 -7.62
CA GLN A 116 17.47 -3.27 -7.47
C GLN A 116 18.31 -4.44 -8.00
N ASN A 117 17.83 -5.67 -7.83
CA ASN A 117 18.60 -6.89 -8.06
C ASN A 117 18.00 -7.82 -9.12
N VAL A 118 16.87 -7.49 -9.72
CA VAL A 118 16.26 -8.23 -10.83
C VAL A 118 16.08 -7.29 -12.00
N GLU A 119 16.85 -7.49 -13.06
CA GLU A 119 17.02 -6.52 -14.15
C GLU A 119 15.73 -6.18 -14.92
N ASN A 120 14.84 -7.15 -15.06
CA ASN A 120 13.62 -7.03 -15.86
C ASN A 120 12.33 -7.04 -15.01
N LEU A 121 12.41 -6.70 -13.72
CA LEU A 121 11.26 -6.65 -12.82
C LEU A 121 10.89 -5.21 -12.50
N MET A 122 9.66 -4.86 -12.83
CA MET A 122 9.04 -3.60 -12.43
C MET A 122 7.89 -3.83 -11.45
N MET A 123 7.56 -2.78 -10.71
CA MET A 123 6.56 -2.75 -9.66
C MET A 123 5.60 -1.59 -9.88
N ALA A 124 4.33 -1.80 -9.57
CA ALA A 124 3.34 -0.74 -9.51
C ALA A 124 2.37 -1.01 -8.36
N GLY A 125 1.87 0.04 -7.72
CA GLY A 125 0.93 -0.10 -6.62
C GLY A 125 1.60 -0.13 -5.25
N ARG A 126 1.05 -0.92 -4.32
CA ARG A 126 1.45 -0.89 -2.90
C ARG A 126 2.78 -1.56 -2.58
N ASN A 127 3.37 -2.26 -3.52
CA ASN A 127 4.62 -3.01 -3.36
C ASN A 127 5.86 -2.29 -3.88
N ILE A 128 5.75 -1.02 -4.26
CA ILE A 128 6.88 -0.20 -4.70
C ILE A 128 7.89 0.02 -3.57
N SER A 129 9.06 0.51 -3.92
CA SER A 129 10.18 0.72 -2.99
C SER A 129 9.97 1.97 -2.13
N VAL A 130 9.34 1.79 -0.98
CA VAL A 130 9.03 2.87 -0.01
C VAL A 130 9.23 2.38 1.41
N SER A 131 9.46 3.30 2.35
CA SER A 131 9.44 2.98 3.79
C SER A 131 8.01 2.62 4.25
N HIS A 132 7.89 2.03 5.45
CA HIS A 132 6.59 1.72 6.04
C HIS A 132 5.69 2.96 6.16
N VAL A 133 6.27 4.07 6.61
CA VAL A 133 5.51 5.32 6.80
C VAL A 133 5.12 5.91 5.45
N ALA A 134 6.04 5.98 4.48
CA ALA A 134 5.74 6.47 3.13
C ALA A 134 4.68 5.61 2.42
N LEU A 135 4.65 4.28 2.65
CA LEU A 135 3.60 3.42 2.12
C LEU A 135 2.20 3.88 2.55
N SER A 136 2.04 4.34 3.78
CA SER A 136 0.72 4.76 4.29
C SER A 136 0.11 5.89 3.47
N SER A 137 0.94 6.71 2.83
CA SER A 137 0.54 7.80 1.93
C SER A 137 0.45 7.35 0.46
N THR A 138 1.40 6.54 -0.02
CA THR A 138 1.48 6.16 -1.45
C THR A 138 0.48 5.08 -1.86
N ARG A 139 -0.13 4.38 -0.93
CA ARG A 139 -1.04 3.22 -1.17
C ARG A 139 -2.42 3.56 -1.73
N MET A 140 -2.72 4.82 -1.98
CA MET A 140 -4.01 5.27 -2.49
C MET A 140 -4.27 4.75 -3.90
N MET A 141 -5.53 4.39 -4.22
CA MET A 141 -5.87 3.81 -5.53
C MET A 141 -5.49 4.71 -6.69
N GLY A 142 -5.73 6.02 -6.58
CA GLY A 142 -5.34 6.98 -7.62
C GLY A 142 -3.83 6.99 -7.86
N THR A 143 -3.03 7.04 -6.79
CA THR A 143 -1.57 6.95 -6.88
C THR A 143 -1.14 5.63 -7.52
N CYS A 144 -1.70 4.50 -7.08
CA CYS A 144 -1.38 3.19 -7.65
C CYS A 144 -1.72 3.08 -9.14
N SER A 145 -2.80 3.74 -9.59
CA SER A 145 -3.17 3.81 -11.01
C SER A 145 -2.12 4.56 -11.84
N ILE A 146 -1.66 5.72 -11.36
CA ILE A 146 -0.59 6.51 -12.03
C ILE A 146 0.72 5.70 -12.07
N LEU A 147 1.06 5.00 -11.00
CA LEU A 147 2.24 4.12 -10.96
C LEU A 147 2.13 2.99 -12.00
N GLY A 148 0.93 2.45 -12.22
CA GLY A 148 0.68 1.47 -13.28
C GLY A 148 0.93 2.03 -14.67
N GLN A 149 0.49 3.26 -14.94
CA GLN A 149 0.78 3.96 -16.20
C GLN A 149 2.27 4.20 -16.39
N ALA A 150 2.96 4.66 -15.34
CA ALA A 150 4.41 4.89 -15.39
C ALA A 150 5.19 3.60 -15.67
N ALA A 151 4.82 2.51 -15.01
CA ALA A 151 5.44 1.20 -15.25
C ALA A 151 5.19 0.70 -16.68
N ALA A 152 3.98 0.86 -17.21
CA ALA A 152 3.64 0.48 -18.58
C ALA A 152 4.41 1.30 -19.61
N ALA A 153 4.48 2.63 -19.44
CA ALA A 153 5.24 3.51 -20.32
C ALA A 153 6.74 3.17 -20.31
N THR A 154 7.30 2.93 -19.12
CA THR A 154 8.70 2.52 -18.99
C THR A 154 8.95 1.17 -19.67
N THR A 155 8.07 0.19 -19.48
CA THR A 155 8.18 -1.12 -20.15
C THR A 155 8.13 -0.99 -21.66
N PHE A 156 7.26 -0.13 -22.20
CA PHE A 156 7.23 0.18 -23.63
C PHE A 156 8.58 0.72 -24.11
N LEU A 157 9.18 1.67 -23.39
CA LEU A 157 10.50 2.21 -23.71
C LEU A 157 11.60 1.15 -23.64
N CYS A 158 11.55 0.27 -22.62
CA CYS A 158 12.48 -0.84 -22.50
C CYS A 158 12.47 -1.74 -23.74
N VAL A 159 11.28 -2.11 -24.20
CA VAL A 159 11.13 -2.94 -25.41
C VAL A 159 11.60 -2.18 -26.66
N LYS A 160 11.19 -0.92 -26.80
CA LYS A 160 11.53 -0.09 -27.95
C LYS A 160 13.04 0.10 -28.13
N TYR A 161 13.77 0.24 -27.03
CA TYR A 161 15.20 0.53 -27.07
C TYR A 161 16.07 -0.67 -26.71
N SER A 162 15.47 -1.82 -26.40
CA SER A 162 16.18 -3.02 -25.91
C SER A 162 17.04 -2.71 -24.68
N GLU A 163 16.56 -1.89 -23.77
CA GLU A 163 17.22 -1.47 -22.53
C GLU A 163 16.40 -1.88 -21.32
N GLY A 164 17.04 -2.08 -20.17
CA GLY A 164 16.34 -2.35 -18.91
C GLY A 164 15.77 -1.06 -18.27
N PRO A 165 14.86 -1.19 -17.28
CA PRO A 165 14.25 -0.04 -16.61
C PRO A 165 15.25 0.95 -16.01
N ARG A 166 16.36 0.45 -15.46
CA ARG A 166 17.44 1.27 -14.89
C ARG A 166 18.12 2.13 -15.93
N GLN A 167 18.41 1.56 -17.12
CA GLN A 167 19.01 2.31 -18.22
C GLN A 167 18.05 3.38 -18.75
N ILE A 168 16.77 3.08 -18.83
CA ILE A 168 15.75 4.07 -19.21
C ILE A 168 15.70 5.21 -18.18
N ALA A 169 15.71 4.91 -16.89
CA ALA A 169 15.69 5.91 -15.82
C ALA A 169 16.92 6.84 -15.82
N GLN A 170 18.08 6.35 -16.28
CA GLN A 170 19.34 7.11 -16.30
C GLN A 170 19.52 7.97 -17.56
N LYS A 171 18.92 7.57 -18.69
CA LYS A 171 19.19 8.18 -19.98
C LYS A 171 18.05 9.09 -20.47
N ARG A 172 16.87 8.95 -19.93
CA ARG A 172 15.63 9.54 -20.45
C ARG A 172 14.73 10.07 -19.36
#